data_42d49ed05b5cab3151d6fed3f7bf2464
#
_entry.id   42d49ed05b5cab3151d6fed3f7bf2464
#
_cell.length_a   1.000
_cell.length_b   1.000
_cell.length_c   1.000
_cell.angle_alpha   90.00
_cell.angle_beta   90.00
_cell.angle_gamma   90.00
#
_symmetry.space_group_name_H-M   'P 1'
#
loop_
_entity.id
_entity.type
_entity.pdbx_description
1 polymer ?
#
loop_
_entity_poly.entity_id
_entity_poly.type
_entity_poly.pdbx_seq_one_letter_code
_entity_poly.pdbx_strand_id
1 'polypeptide(L)'
;MPPKPFDLAPRHALVTGCGSAHGIAFASARMLARLGARTSITSTTGRIHERAAGLGGEPFSFVADLTDGAQAFDLAAGAREAHGSIDIVVNAAGMVQTGVAATEAPFAELSPADLDHQLEITLKTAFNATQAVLPEMVERRHGRIVMVSSVTGPLVTAPGSTAYATAKGAMDALMRTIAIENGRAGVTANSVAPGWVETASSEPDELVAGRHTPIGRPGTPDEVAAVVAFLCSDEASYLTGQSIVVDGGNIIQEPHGIDLYGGA
;
A
#
# COMPACT_ATOMS: atom_id res chain seq x y z
N MET A 1 -11.32 6.64 30.51
CA MET A 1 -9.90 6.25 30.37
C MET A 1 -9.33 7.03 29.19
N PRO A 2 -8.09 7.49 29.21
CA PRO A 2 -7.50 8.02 27.99
C PRO A 2 -7.52 6.94 26.90
N PRO A 3 -7.65 7.31 25.62
CA PRO A 3 -7.59 6.34 24.54
C PRO A 3 -6.27 5.56 24.58
N LYS A 4 -6.32 4.27 24.25
CA LYS A 4 -5.09 3.48 24.15
C LYS A 4 -4.27 4.02 22.96
N PRO A 5 -2.94 4.08 23.07
CA PRO A 5 -2.10 4.42 21.91
C PRO A 5 -2.42 3.52 20.71
N PHE A 6 -2.49 4.12 19.54
CA PHE A 6 -2.80 3.44 18.27
C PHE A 6 -4.17 2.74 18.22
N ASP A 7 -5.12 3.14 19.08
CA ASP A 7 -6.49 2.62 19.04
C ASP A 7 -7.22 3.13 17.80
N LEU A 8 -7.63 2.20 16.94
CA LEU A 8 -8.38 2.50 15.72
C LEU A 8 -9.90 2.23 15.88
N ALA A 9 -10.37 1.88 17.07
CA ALA A 9 -11.80 1.80 17.32
C ALA A 9 -12.40 3.21 17.49
N PRO A 10 -13.52 3.53 16.84
CA PRO A 10 -14.34 2.73 15.95
C PRO A 10 -14.10 3.01 14.44
N ARG A 11 -12.88 3.32 14.04
CA ARG A 11 -12.55 3.69 12.66
C ARG A 11 -12.92 2.60 11.65
N HIS A 12 -13.21 3.01 10.41
CA HIS A 12 -13.45 2.11 9.31
C HIS A 12 -12.32 2.23 8.27
N ALA A 13 -11.64 1.12 7.98
CA ALA A 13 -10.52 1.05 7.06
C ALA A 13 -10.88 0.25 5.81
N LEU A 14 -10.69 0.85 4.63
CA LEU A 14 -10.71 0.20 3.34
C LEU A 14 -9.28 -0.12 2.90
N VAL A 15 -8.97 -1.39 2.64
CA VAL A 15 -7.66 -1.83 2.18
C VAL A 15 -7.77 -2.51 0.81
N THR A 16 -7.07 -1.97 -0.18
CA THR A 16 -7.08 -2.51 -1.55
C THR A 16 -5.95 -3.52 -1.76
N GLY A 17 -6.13 -4.47 -2.69
CA GLY A 17 -5.08 -5.42 -3.06
C GLY A 17 -4.87 -6.60 -2.10
N CYS A 18 -5.86 -6.95 -1.28
CA CYS A 18 -5.75 -7.99 -0.24
C CYS A 18 -5.84 -9.45 -0.75
N GLY A 19 -5.61 -9.72 -2.04
CA GLY A 19 -5.78 -11.06 -2.62
C GLY A 19 -4.77 -12.11 -2.13
N SER A 20 -3.54 -11.72 -1.76
CA SER A 20 -2.50 -12.60 -1.24
C SER A 20 -2.56 -12.70 0.28
N ALA A 21 -2.51 -13.94 0.83
CA ALA A 21 -2.46 -14.17 2.28
C ALA A 21 -1.16 -13.68 2.93
N HIS A 22 -0.08 -13.63 2.14
CA HIS A 22 1.27 -13.26 2.58
C HIS A 22 1.73 -11.94 1.97
N GLY A 23 0.79 -11.06 1.56
CA GLY A 23 1.09 -9.75 0.99
C GLY A 23 0.96 -8.62 2.03
N ILE A 24 1.60 -7.49 1.74
CA ILE A 24 1.59 -6.27 2.57
C ILE A 24 0.15 -5.78 2.80
N ALA A 25 -0.70 -5.82 1.76
CA ALA A 25 -2.09 -5.38 1.86
C ALA A 25 -2.87 -6.16 2.92
N PHE A 26 -2.81 -7.50 2.88
CA PHE A 26 -3.52 -8.34 3.85
C PHE A 26 -2.93 -8.24 5.26
N ALA A 27 -1.60 -8.14 5.39
CA ALA A 27 -0.95 -7.87 6.66
C ALA A 27 -1.40 -6.53 7.26
N SER A 28 -1.54 -5.49 6.42
CA SER A 28 -2.06 -4.18 6.83
C SER A 28 -3.52 -4.28 7.31
N ALA A 29 -4.40 -4.95 6.56
CA ALA A 29 -5.79 -5.16 6.97
C ALA A 29 -5.88 -5.90 8.32
N ARG A 30 -5.07 -6.94 8.51
CA ARG A 30 -4.98 -7.70 9.76
C ARG A 30 -4.48 -6.85 10.92
N MET A 31 -3.47 -6.01 10.71
CA MET A 31 -2.95 -5.10 11.73
C MET A 31 -4.00 -4.07 12.15
N LEU A 32 -4.67 -3.44 11.18
CA LEU A 32 -5.74 -2.46 11.45
C LEU A 32 -6.91 -3.09 12.22
N ALA A 33 -7.33 -4.31 11.84
CA ALA A 33 -8.36 -5.05 12.56
C ALA A 33 -7.96 -5.36 14.02
N ARG A 34 -6.70 -5.78 14.26
CA ARG A 34 -6.17 -6.02 15.63
C ARG A 34 -6.15 -4.75 16.48
N LEU A 35 -6.01 -3.59 15.86
CA LEU A 35 -6.07 -2.29 16.54
C LEU A 35 -7.50 -1.74 16.68
N GLY A 36 -8.51 -2.53 16.32
CA GLY A 36 -9.92 -2.22 16.56
C GLY A 36 -10.67 -1.60 15.38
N ALA A 37 -10.03 -1.43 14.21
CA ALA A 37 -10.72 -0.92 13.03
C ALA A 37 -11.72 -1.95 12.48
N ARG A 38 -12.89 -1.47 12.03
CA ARG A 38 -13.74 -2.23 11.11
C ARG A 38 -13.07 -2.24 9.76
N THR A 39 -13.02 -3.39 9.09
CA THR A 39 -12.25 -3.54 7.86
C THR A 39 -13.11 -3.90 6.66
N SER A 40 -12.87 -3.20 5.57
CA SER A 40 -13.33 -3.55 4.22
C SER A 40 -12.12 -3.87 3.36
N ILE A 41 -12.16 -4.97 2.61
CA ILE A 41 -11.04 -5.43 1.80
C ILE A 41 -11.47 -5.79 0.39
N THR A 42 -10.58 -5.57 -0.58
CA THR A 42 -10.85 -5.92 -1.98
C THR A 42 -9.66 -6.55 -2.69
N SER A 43 -9.98 -7.33 -3.70
CA SER A 43 -9.08 -7.82 -4.73
C SER A 43 -9.85 -8.12 -6.01
N THR A 44 -9.14 -8.43 -7.10
CA THR A 44 -9.74 -8.76 -8.40
C THR A 44 -10.35 -10.16 -8.49
N THR A 45 -10.26 -10.97 -7.45
CA THR A 45 -10.73 -12.37 -7.46
C THR A 45 -11.51 -12.75 -6.21
N GLY A 46 -12.35 -13.81 -6.31
CA GLY A 46 -13.17 -14.34 -5.20
C GLY A 46 -12.37 -14.84 -3.99
N ARG A 47 -11.03 -15.00 -4.09
CA ARG A 47 -10.16 -15.30 -2.95
C ARG A 47 -10.29 -14.28 -1.82
N ILE A 48 -10.77 -13.08 -2.10
CA ILE A 48 -10.94 -12.04 -1.10
C ILE A 48 -11.91 -12.46 0.02
N HIS A 49 -12.92 -13.25 -0.29
CA HIS A 49 -13.88 -13.73 0.70
C HIS A 49 -13.23 -14.71 1.69
N GLU A 50 -12.30 -15.55 1.23
CA GLU A 50 -11.49 -16.38 2.11
C GLU A 50 -10.56 -15.57 3.00
N ARG A 51 -9.99 -14.48 2.46
CA ARG A 51 -9.13 -13.54 3.23
C ARG A 51 -9.94 -12.85 4.32
N ALA A 52 -11.16 -12.43 4.01
CA ALA A 52 -12.07 -11.83 4.99
C ALA A 52 -12.32 -12.77 6.18
N ALA A 53 -12.61 -14.04 5.94
CA ALA A 53 -12.83 -15.02 7.00
C ALA A 53 -11.61 -15.16 7.97
N GLY A 54 -10.40 -14.84 7.52
CA GLY A 54 -9.19 -14.88 8.34
C GLY A 54 -8.89 -13.62 9.16
N LEU A 55 -9.66 -12.52 8.99
CA LEU A 55 -9.39 -11.26 9.68
C LEU A 55 -9.99 -11.18 11.09
N GLY A 56 -11.02 -11.96 11.38
CA GLY A 56 -11.84 -11.80 12.59
C GLY A 56 -12.76 -10.58 12.52
N GLY A 57 -13.71 -10.48 13.44
CA GLY A 57 -14.78 -9.50 13.34
C GLY A 57 -15.75 -9.83 12.19
N GLU A 58 -16.36 -8.84 11.61
CA GLU A 58 -17.27 -8.98 10.46
C GLU A 58 -16.74 -8.14 9.28
N PRO A 59 -15.60 -8.52 8.65
CA PRO A 59 -15.02 -7.74 7.58
C PRO A 59 -15.91 -7.76 6.34
N PHE A 60 -16.07 -6.61 5.70
CA PHE A 60 -16.69 -6.53 4.38
C PHE A 60 -15.66 -6.90 3.31
N SER A 61 -16.02 -7.72 2.34
CA SER A 61 -15.16 -8.12 1.25
C SER A 61 -15.86 -7.99 -0.09
N PHE A 62 -15.18 -7.41 -1.08
CA PHE A 62 -15.73 -7.10 -2.38
C PHE A 62 -14.72 -7.42 -3.49
N VAL A 63 -15.20 -8.06 -4.56
CA VAL A 63 -14.37 -8.30 -5.76
C VAL A 63 -14.51 -7.11 -6.67
N ALA A 64 -13.40 -6.40 -6.95
CA ALA A 64 -13.38 -5.25 -7.84
C ALA A 64 -12.07 -5.16 -8.63
N ASP A 65 -12.17 -4.76 -9.88
CA ASP A 65 -11.06 -4.24 -10.67
C ASP A 65 -11.03 -2.71 -10.51
N LEU A 66 -10.08 -2.21 -9.74
CA LEU A 66 -9.96 -0.80 -9.43
C LEU A 66 -9.36 0.04 -10.58
N THR A 67 -8.96 -0.57 -11.68
CA THR A 67 -8.67 0.17 -12.93
C THR A 67 -9.95 0.76 -13.53
N ASP A 68 -11.10 0.19 -13.18
CA ASP A 68 -12.43 0.72 -13.48
C ASP A 68 -12.92 1.61 -12.32
N GLY A 69 -13.08 2.91 -12.58
CA GLY A 69 -13.56 3.86 -11.59
C GLY A 69 -14.96 3.55 -11.06
N ALA A 70 -15.87 3.01 -11.89
CA ALA A 70 -17.21 2.64 -11.44
C ALA A 70 -17.17 1.56 -10.36
N GLN A 71 -16.35 0.53 -10.54
CA GLN A 71 -16.17 -0.53 -9.54
C GLN A 71 -15.52 0.00 -8.24
N ALA A 72 -14.67 1.03 -8.31
CA ALA A 72 -14.14 1.67 -7.10
C ALA A 72 -15.23 2.40 -6.31
N PHE A 73 -16.17 3.07 -6.99
CA PHE A 73 -17.33 3.69 -6.34
C PHE A 73 -18.30 2.66 -5.77
N ASP A 74 -18.56 1.55 -6.47
CA ASP A 74 -19.40 0.46 -5.99
C ASP A 74 -18.81 -0.21 -4.73
N LEU A 75 -17.49 -0.44 -4.73
CA LEU A 75 -16.75 -0.92 -3.55
C LEU A 75 -16.93 0.02 -2.37
N ALA A 76 -16.73 1.33 -2.58
CA ALA A 76 -16.87 2.32 -1.51
C ALA A 76 -18.31 2.42 -1.00
N ALA A 77 -19.30 2.30 -1.88
CA ALA A 77 -20.73 2.29 -1.50
C ALA A 77 -21.06 1.06 -0.63
N GLY A 78 -20.68 -0.14 -1.06
CA GLY A 78 -20.89 -1.37 -0.29
C GLY A 78 -20.14 -1.36 1.06
N ALA A 79 -18.92 -0.83 1.10
CA ALA A 79 -18.17 -0.67 2.34
C ALA A 79 -18.87 0.28 3.32
N ARG A 80 -19.45 1.39 2.83
CA ARG A 80 -20.25 2.31 3.66
C ARG A 80 -21.54 1.68 4.16
N GLU A 81 -22.22 0.89 3.34
CA GLU A 81 -23.42 0.18 3.76
C GLU A 81 -23.11 -0.81 4.90
N ALA A 82 -21.99 -1.51 4.81
CA ALA A 82 -21.57 -2.49 5.82
C ALA A 82 -21.12 -1.85 7.13
N HIS A 83 -20.32 -0.78 7.09
CA HIS A 83 -19.59 -0.28 8.27
C HIS A 83 -19.69 1.22 8.52
N GLY A 84 -20.47 1.94 7.72
CA GLY A 84 -20.54 3.39 7.78
C GLY A 84 -19.36 4.06 7.09
N SER A 85 -19.17 5.32 7.37
CA SER A 85 -18.18 6.18 6.73
C SER A 85 -16.75 5.60 6.75
N ILE A 86 -16.04 5.74 5.65
CA ILE A 86 -14.65 5.27 5.52
C ILE A 86 -13.71 6.34 6.08
N ASP A 87 -12.96 6.01 7.13
CA ASP A 87 -12.00 6.89 7.79
C ASP A 87 -10.58 6.73 7.26
N ILE A 88 -10.26 5.53 6.79
CA ILE A 88 -8.92 5.12 6.37
C ILE A 88 -9.00 4.46 5.01
N VAL A 89 -8.13 4.83 4.08
CA VAL A 89 -7.89 4.06 2.86
C VAL A 89 -6.42 3.71 2.73
N VAL A 90 -6.13 2.42 2.56
CA VAL A 90 -4.79 1.90 2.28
C VAL A 90 -4.76 1.41 0.83
N ASN A 91 -4.08 2.15 -0.02
CA ASN A 91 -3.89 1.84 -1.43
C ASN A 91 -2.69 0.91 -1.60
N ALA A 92 -2.95 -0.39 -1.66
CA ALA A 92 -1.94 -1.43 -1.84
C ALA A 92 -2.23 -2.34 -3.06
N ALA A 93 -3.27 -2.03 -3.84
CA ALA A 93 -3.47 -2.64 -5.15
C ALA A 93 -2.39 -2.19 -6.13
N GLY A 94 -1.98 -3.07 -7.02
CA GLY A 94 -0.91 -2.81 -7.99
C GLY A 94 0.27 -3.77 -7.83
N MET A 95 1.37 -3.49 -8.53
CA MET A 95 2.52 -4.34 -8.69
C MET A 95 2.19 -5.56 -9.58
N VAL A 96 2.47 -6.75 -9.18
CA VAL A 96 2.24 -7.97 -9.96
C VAL A 96 1.03 -8.70 -9.41
N GLN A 97 0.09 -9.08 -10.27
CA GLN A 97 -0.94 -10.03 -9.88
C GLN A 97 -0.30 -11.42 -9.73
N THR A 98 -0.63 -12.14 -8.65
CA THR A 98 -0.11 -13.50 -8.45
C THR A 98 -0.36 -14.36 -9.69
N GLY A 99 0.70 -14.86 -10.30
CA GLY A 99 0.65 -15.67 -11.51
C GLY A 99 0.76 -14.88 -12.84
N VAL A 100 0.95 -13.56 -12.79
CA VAL A 100 1.27 -12.72 -13.95
C VAL A 100 2.72 -12.27 -13.81
N ALA A 101 3.54 -12.45 -14.84
CA ALA A 101 4.92 -11.98 -14.84
C ALA A 101 4.97 -10.45 -14.75
N ALA A 102 5.93 -9.94 -14.01
CA ALA A 102 6.23 -8.51 -14.03
C ALA A 102 6.71 -8.10 -15.42
N THR A 103 6.31 -6.92 -15.87
CA THR A 103 6.86 -6.35 -17.11
C THR A 103 8.20 -5.71 -16.79
N GLU A 104 9.29 -6.45 -16.98
CA GLU A 104 10.65 -5.98 -16.85
C GLU A 104 11.33 -5.96 -18.23
N ALA A 105 11.69 -4.79 -18.69
CA ALA A 105 12.40 -4.61 -19.94
C ALA A 105 13.32 -3.38 -19.87
N PRO A 106 14.48 -3.41 -20.53
CA PRO A 106 15.28 -2.21 -20.76
C PRO A 106 14.44 -1.11 -21.38
N PHE A 107 14.68 0.14 -21.03
CA PHE A 107 13.88 1.27 -21.51
C PHE A 107 13.71 1.29 -23.05
N ALA A 108 14.76 0.93 -23.78
CA ALA A 108 14.74 0.93 -25.25
C ALA A 108 13.81 -0.16 -25.85
N GLU A 109 13.45 -1.17 -25.07
CA GLU A 109 12.64 -2.30 -25.47
C GLU A 109 11.22 -2.26 -24.89
N LEU A 110 10.99 -1.38 -23.91
CA LEU A 110 9.71 -1.24 -23.24
C LEU A 110 8.68 -0.66 -24.21
N SER A 111 7.55 -1.34 -24.38
CA SER A 111 6.48 -0.84 -25.21
C SER A 111 5.64 0.23 -24.47
N PRO A 112 5.00 1.18 -25.20
CA PRO A 112 4.03 2.10 -24.58
C PRO A 112 2.90 1.38 -23.85
N ALA A 113 2.45 0.22 -24.37
CA ALA A 113 1.38 -0.57 -23.76
C ALA A 113 1.79 -1.15 -22.39
N ASP A 114 3.05 -1.53 -22.21
CA ASP A 114 3.57 -2.01 -20.94
C ASP A 114 3.60 -0.89 -19.89
N LEU A 115 4.00 0.31 -20.31
CA LEU A 115 3.95 1.48 -19.44
C LEU A 115 2.51 1.83 -19.04
N ASP A 116 1.59 1.88 -20.01
CA ASP A 116 0.18 2.17 -19.77
C ASP A 116 -0.44 1.15 -18.81
N HIS A 117 -0.18 -0.15 -19.03
CA HIS A 117 -0.65 -1.22 -18.16
C HIS A 117 -0.16 -1.04 -16.72
N GLN A 118 1.12 -0.75 -16.52
CA GLN A 118 1.70 -0.58 -15.19
C GLN A 118 1.14 0.67 -14.48
N LEU A 119 0.91 1.75 -15.22
CA LEU A 119 0.24 2.95 -14.70
C LEU A 119 -1.22 2.63 -14.29
N GLU A 120 -1.93 1.85 -15.10
CA GLU A 120 -3.30 1.45 -14.77
C GLU A 120 -3.38 0.63 -13.49
N ILE A 121 -2.61 -0.45 -13.38
CA ILE A 121 -2.72 -1.36 -12.24
C ILE A 121 -2.14 -0.77 -10.95
N THR A 122 -1.24 0.21 -11.02
CA THR A 122 -0.57 0.79 -9.84
C THR A 122 -1.10 2.17 -9.48
N LEU A 123 -1.06 3.11 -10.41
CA LEU A 123 -1.45 4.51 -10.14
C LEU A 123 -2.97 4.69 -10.21
N LYS A 124 -3.60 4.23 -11.29
CA LYS A 124 -5.03 4.47 -11.52
C LYS A 124 -5.90 3.76 -10.49
N THR A 125 -5.51 2.56 -10.04
CA THR A 125 -6.20 1.86 -8.94
C THR A 125 -6.20 2.69 -7.65
N ALA A 126 -5.07 3.28 -7.27
CA ALA A 126 -4.95 4.14 -6.10
C ALA A 126 -5.72 5.45 -6.27
N PHE A 127 -5.67 6.03 -7.46
CA PHE A 127 -6.44 7.23 -7.82
C PHE A 127 -7.94 6.98 -7.67
N ASN A 128 -8.48 5.95 -8.31
CA ASN A 128 -9.91 5.64 -8.31
C ASN A 128 -10.43 5.32 -6.90
N ALA A 129 -9.70 4.49 -6.14
CA ALA A 129 -10.09 4.15 -4.77
C ALA A 129 -10.09 5.39 -3.86
N THR A 130 -9.08 6.25 -3.98
CA THR A 130 -9.00 7.49 -3.20
C THR A 130 -10.10 8.46 -3.60
N GLN A 131 -10.36 8.64 -4.90
CA GLN A 131 -11.43 9.53 -5.40
C GLN A 131 -12.81 9.10 -4.90
N ALA A 132 -13.06 7.80 -4.75
CA ALA A 132 -14.33 7.28 -4.27
C ALA A 132 -14.60 7.58 -2.78
N VAL A 133 -13.57 7.87 -1.97
CA VAL A 133 -13.72 8.07 -0.52
C VAL A 133 -13.36 9.49 -0.05
N LEU A 134 -12.49 10.19 -0.76
CA LEU A 134 -11.95 11.50 -0.35
C LEU A 134 -13.02 12.59 -0.12
N PRO A 135 -14.07 12.76 -0.96
CA PRO A 135 -15.07 13.80 -0.75
C PRO A 135 -15.73 13.72 0.63
N GLU A 136 -16.09 12.53 1.07
CA GLU A 136 -16.67 12.29 2.38
C GLU A 136 -15.69 12.53 3.52
N MET A 137 -14.42 12.15 3.36
CA MET A 137 -13.37 12.44 4.34
C MET A 137 -13.20 13.96 4.55
N VAL A 138 -13.22 14.72 3.45
CA VAL A 138 -13.13 16.19 3.47
C VAL A 138 -14.33 16.81 4.19
N GLU A 139 -15.55 16.36 3.86
CA GLU A 139 -16.80 16.84 4.49
C GLU A 139 -16.78 16.58 6.01
N ARG A 140 -16.40 15.40 6.43
CA ARG A 140 -16.31 15.00 7.84
C ARG A 140 -15.09 15.55 8.57
N ARG A 141 -14.18 16.21 7.84
CA ARG A 141 -12.91 16.76 8.36
C ARG A 141 -12.04 15.71 9.06
N HIS A 142 -12.06 14.49 8.55
CA HIS A 142 -11.24 13.38 9.03
C HIS A 142 -10.97 12.36 7.91
N GLY A 143 -9.72 12.02 7.70
CA GLY A 143 -9.31 10.97 6.78
C GLY A 143 -7.83 10.63 6.92
N ARG A 144 -7.51 9.37 6.66
CA ARG A 144 -6.14 8.84 6.62
C ARG A 144 -5.96 8.09 5.30
N ILE A 145 -5.07 8.57 4.46
CA ILE A 145 -4.76 7.97 3.16
C ILE A 145 -3.33 7.48 3.20
N VAL A 146 -3.12 6.19 2.99
CA VAL A 146 -1.80 5.58 2.95
C VAL A 146 -1.59 4.90 1.60
N MET A 147 -0.54 5.29 0.88
CA MET A 147 -0.10 4.63 -0.34
C MET A 147 0.98 3.61 0.00
N VAL A 148 0.82 2.37 -0.42
CA VAL A 148 1.92 1.39 -0.41
C VAL A 148 2.73 1.60 -1.68
N SER A 149 3.72 2.48 -1.56
CA SER A 149 4.65 2.86 -2.64
C SER A 149 5.80 1.85 -2.74
N SER A 150 7.01 2.30 -2.96
CA SER A 150 8.25 1.53 -3.00
C SER A 150 9.43 2.47 -2.81
N VAL A 151 10.59 1.95 -2.42
CA VAL A 151 11.86 2.68 -2.58
C VAL A 151 12.18 2.85 -4.07
N THR A 152 11.81 1.86 -4.90
CA THR A 152 11.99 1.89 -6.37
C THR A 152 10.98 2.85 -6.99
N GLY A 153 11.50 3.82 -7.69
CA GLY A 153 10.78 4.91 -8.33
C GLY A 153 10.98 6.23 -7.61
N PRO A 154 10.46 6.44 -6.41
CA PRO A 154 10.66 7.71 -5.69
C PRO A 154 12.11 8.00 -5.29
N LEU A 155 12.91 6.99 -4.95
CA LEU A 155 14.23 7.16 -4.33
C LEU A 155 15.35 6.48 -5.09
N VAL A 156 15.14 5.26 -5.56
CA VAL A 156 16.11 4.44 -6.30
C VAL A 156 15.44 3.79 -7.50
N THR A 157 16.24 3.15 -8.36
CA THR A 157 15.72 2.35 -9.48
C THR A 157 16.70 1.24 -9.85
N ALA A 158 16.25 0.30 -10.67
CA ALA A 158 17.08 -0.78 -11.23
C ALA A 158 16.85 -0.86 -12.75
N PRO A 159 17.81 -1.44 -13.51
CA PRO A 159 17.57 -1.77 -14.90
C PRO A 159 16.33 -2.64 -15.07
N GLY A 160 15.54 -2.39 -16.09
CA GLY A 160 14.28 -3.11 -16.34
C GLY A 160 13.04 -2.56 -15.60
N SER A 161 13.21 -1.77 -14.55
CA SER A 161 12.11 -1.31 -13.69
C SER A 161 11.38 -0.06 -14.20
N THR A 162 11.56 0.36 -15.45
CA THR A 162 11.07 1.68 -15.94
C THR A 162 9.58 1.88 -15.69
N ALA A 163 8.73 0.95 -16.09
CA ALA A 163 7.28 1.09 -15.96
C ALA A 163 6.87 1.15 -14.48
N TYR A 164 7.37 0.21 -13.66
CA TYR A 164 7.11 0.14 -12.23
C TYR A 164 7.60 1.39 -11.48
N ALA A 165 8.85 1.80 -11.72
CA ALA A 165 9.45 2.96 -11.08
C ALA A 165 8.67 4.25 -11.42
N THR A 166 8.25 4.41 -12.68
CA THR A 166 7.43 5.54 -13.11
C THR A 166 6.09 5.55 -12.38
N ALA A 167 5.40 4.42 -12.29
CA ALA A 167 4.11 4.33 -11.63
C ALA A 167 4.20 4.61 -10.11
N LYS A 168 5.22 4.08 -9.43
CA LYS A 168 5.44 4.32 -7.99
C LYS A 168 5.88 5.76 -7.71
N GLY A 169 6.73 6.35 -8.55
CA GLY A 169 7.06 7.78 -8.49
C GLY A 169 5.84 8.68 -8.64
N ALA A 170 4.97 8.36 -9.61
CA ALA A 170 3.72 9.07 -9.82
C ALA A 170 2.73 8.91 -8.65
N MET A 171 2.67 7.73 -8.02
CA MET A 171 1.86 7.51 -6.82
C MET A 171 2.28 8.42 -5.66
N ASP A 172 3.59 8.61 -5.43
CA ASP A 172 4.10 9.54 -4.41
C ASP A 172 3.83 11.00 -4.76
N ALA A 173 3.85 11.37 -6.04
CA ALA A 173 3.43 12.70 -6.48
C ALA A 173 1.94 12.94 -6.23
N LEU A 174 1.08 11.98 -6.56
CA LEU A 174 -0.36 12.02 -6.25
C LEU A 174 -0.61 12.17 -4.74
N MET A 175 0.06 11.37 -3.93
CA MET A 175 -0.03 11.43 -2.47
C MET A 175 0.28 12.83 -1.94
N ARG A 176 1.37 13.46 -2.39
CA ARG A 176 1.75 14.81 -1.96
C ARG A 176 0.72 15.87 -2.36
N THR A 177 0.13 15.74 -3.54
CA THR A 177 -0.94 16.65 -4.00
C THR A 177 -2.17 16.52 -3.11
N ILE A 178 -2.62 15.31 -2.83
CA ILE A 178 -3.76 15.05 -1.92
C ILE A 178 -3.48 15.63 -0.52
N ALA A 179 -2.26 15.46 0.00
CA ALA A 179 -1.86 15.98 1.31
C ALA A 179 -1.99 17.51 1.39
N ILE A 180 -1.50 18.24 0.38
CA ILE A 180 -1.53 19.71 0.34
C ILE A 180 -2.95 20.25 0.19
N GLU A 181 -3.74 19.63 -0.68
CA GLU A 181 -5.10 20.10 -0.98
C GLU A 181 -6.05 19.89 0.21
N ASN A 182 -5.86 18.82 0.99
CA ASN A 182 -6.86 18.36 1.97
C ASN A 182 -6.41 18.43 3.43
N GLY A 183 -5.16 18.84 3.72
CA GLY A 183 -4.63 18.91 5.08
C GLY A 183 -5.46 19.82 6.00
N ARG A 184 -5.94 20.97 5.51
CA ARG A 184 -6.82 21.87 6.28
C ARG A 184 -8.20 21.30 6.56
N ALA A 185 -8.60 20.28 5.82
CA ALA A 185 -9.81 19.50 6.06
C ALA A 185 -9.56 18.31 7.00
N GLY A 186 -8.41 18.22 7.67
CA GLY A 186 -8.12 17.13 8.62
C GLY A 186 -7.80 15.80 7.96
N VAL A 187 -7.57 15.78 6.65
CA VAL A 187 -7.17 14.58 5.90
C VAL A 187 -5.66 14.56 5.75
N THR A 188 -5.01 13.48 6.16
CA THR A 188 -3.59 13.25 5.90
C THR A 188 -3.40 12.24 4.79
N ALA A 189 -2.37 12.43 3.96
CA ALA A 189 -1.97 11.47 2.94
C ALA A 189 -0.46 11.25 3.05
N ASN A 190 -0.06 9.99 3.19
CA ASN A 190 1.34 9.58 3.30
C ASN A 190 1.59 8.31 2.48
N SER A 191 2.85 7.98 2.25
CA SER A 191 3.22 6.71 1.67
C SER A 191 4.17 5.93 2.58
N VAL A 192 4.12 4.60 2.46
CA VAL A 192 5.15 3.71 2.96
C VAL A 192 5.92 3.23 1.73
N ALA A 193 7.24 3.29 1.79
CA ALA A 193 8.15 2.88 0.72
C ALA A 193 8.94 1.64 1.17
N PRO A 194 8.40 0.42 0.93
CA PRO A 194 9.11 -0.81 1.24
C PRO A 194 10.34 -1.00 0.33
N GLY A 195 11.39 -1.63 0.88
CA GLY A 195 12.46 -2.26 0.11
C GLY A 195 12.14 -3.72 -0.18
N TRP A 196 13.13 -4.60 0.04
CA TRP A 196 12.99 -6.05 -0.15
C TRP A 196 12.16 -6.65 0.98
N VAL A 197 10.93 -7.07 0.67
CA VAL A 197 9.99 -7.68 1.62
C VAL A 197 9.60 -9.05 1.12
N GLU A 198 9.76 -10.07 1.97
CA GLU A 198 9.39 -11.45 1.65
C GLU A 198 7.86 -11.60 1.59
N THR A 199 7.34 -11.77 0.39
CA THR A 199 5.92 -11.96 0.07
C THR A 199 5.71 -13.22 -0.76
N ALA A 200 4.47 -13.58 -1.04
CA ALA A 200 4.18 -14.72 -1.92
C ALA A 200 4.58 -14.50 -3.39
N SER A 201 4.89 -13.28 -3.78
CA SER A 201 5.34 -12.92 -5.13
C SER A 201 6.83 -12.62 -5.21
N SER A 202 7.57 -12.80 -4.11
CA SER A 202 9.01 -12.52 -4.11
C SER A 202 9.78 -13.54 -4.92
N GLU A 203 10.62 -13.05 -5.82
CA GLU A 203 11.53 -13.87 -6.61
C GLU A 203 12.78 -14.22 -5.80
N PRO A 204 13.50 -15.32 -6.13
CA PRO A 204 14.69 -15.75 -5.40
C PRO A 204 15.76 -14.65 -5.29
N ASP A 205 15.97 -13.86 -6.34
CA ASP A 205 16.96 -12.79 -6.36
C ASP A 205 16.60 -11.63 -5.43
N GLU A 206 15.31 -11.34 -5.25
CA GLU A 206 14.84 -10.35 -4.27
C GLU A 206 15.13 -10.79 -2.83
N LEU A 207 14.97 -12.08 -2.53
CA LEU A 207 15.32 -12.64 -1.22
C LEU A 207 16.83 -12.61 -0.97
N VAL A 208 17.64 -12.82 -2.02
CA VAL A 208 19.10 -12.64 -1.94
C VAL A 208 19.43 -11.18 -1.68
N ALA A 209 18.84 -10.25 -2.44
CA ALA A 209 19.06 -8.82 -2.24
C ALA A 209 18.67 -8.35 -0.82
N GLY A 210 17.57 -8.90 -0.27
CA GLY A 210 17.18 -8.64 1.11
C GLY A 210 18.24 -9.04 2.16
N ARG A 211 19.01 -10.09 1.91
CA ARG A 211 20.13 -10.51 2.79
C ARG A 211 21.34 -9.56 2.75
N HIS A 212 21.43 -8.73 1.72
CA HIS A 212 22.49 -7.71 1.60
C HIS A 212 22.07 -6.34 2.15
N THR A 213 20.94 -6.23 2.85
CA THR A 213 20.59 -5.02 3.58
C THR A 213 21.39 -4.92 4.89
N PRO A 214 21.57 -3.73 5.49
CA PRO A 214 22.20 -3.60 6.81
C PRO A 214 21.56 -4.46 7.92
N ILE A 215 20.26 -4.74 7.84
CA ILE A 215 19.56 -5.64 8.78
C ILE A 215 19.86 -7.13 8.49
N GLY A 216 20.38 -7.47 7.31
CA GLY A 216 20.83 -8.82 6.94
C GLY A 216 19.72 -9.80 6.56
N ARG A 217 18.50 -9.33 6.34
CA ARG A 217 17.37 -10.14 5.88
C ARG A 217 16.33 -9.30 5.13
N PRO A 218 15.47 -9.94 4.32
CA PRO A 218 14.27 -9.28 3.83
C PRO A 218 13.37 -8.82 4.99
N GLY A 219 12.62 -7.75 4.78
CA GLY A 219 11.54 -7.35 5.67
C GLY A 219 10.36 -8.32 5.59
N THR A 220 9.46 -8.24 6.56
CA THR A 220 8.19 -8.98 6.56
C THR A 220 7.02 -8.06 6.21
N PRO A 221 5.92 -8.58 5.66
CA PRO A 221 4.70 -7.81 5.47
C PRO A 221 4.19 -7.16 6.76
N ASP A 222 4.35 -7.79 7.91
CA ASP A 222 3.92 -7.26 9.20
C ASP A 222 4.77 -6.06 9.66
N GLU A 223 6.06 -5.99 9.31
CA GLU A 223 6.91 -4.83 9.59
C GLU A 223 6.46 -3.60 8.79
N VAL A 224 6.08 -3.79 7.52
CA VAL A 224 5.49 -2.71 6.71
C VAL A 224 4.10 -2.33 7.24
N ALA A 225 3.27 -3.31 7.59
CA ALA A 225 1.93 -3.10 8.12
C ALA A 225 1.93 -2.30 9.44
N ALA A 226 2.96 -2.44 10.27
CA ALA A 226 3.11 -1.66 11.49
C ALA A 226 3.26 -0.16 11.21
N VAL A 227 4.02 0.21 10.17
CA VAL A 227 4.17 1.60 9.74
C VAL A 227 2.87 2.11 9.10
N VAL A 228 2.20 1.28 8.27
CA VAL A 228 0.86 1.62 7.74
C VAL A 228 -0.11 1.92 8.89
N ALA A 229 -0.17 1.07 9.91
CA ALA A 229 -1.06 1.25 11.04
C ALA A 229 -0.75 2.53 11.83
N PHE A 230 0.53 2.85 12.06
CA PHE A 230 0.95 4.13 12.65
C PHE A 230 0.42 5.31 11.83
N LEU A 231 0.61 5.31 10.51
CA LEU A 231 0.13 6.41 9.65
C LEU A 231 -1.40 6.54 9.61
N CYS A 232 -2.13 5.47 9.93
CA CYS A 232 -3.58 5.46 10.03
C CYS A 232 -4.10 5.97 11.38
N SER A 233 -3.24 6.08 12.39
CA SER A 233 -3.62 6.43 13.77
C SER A 233 -3.69 7.95 13.98
N ASP A 234 -4.26 8.35 15.14
CA ASP A 234 -4.31 9.74 15.54
C ASP A 234 -2.93 10.28 15.96
N GLU A 235 -1.99 9.40 16.36
CA GLU A 235 -0.61 9.74 16.68
C GLU A 235 0.17 10.27 15.46
N ALA A 236 -0.26 9.92 14.26
CA ALA A 236 0.30 10.44 13.01
C ALA A 236 -0.42 11.70 12.47
N SER A 237 -1.31 12.33 13.26
CA SER A 237 -2.17 13.43 12.80
C SER A 237 -1.42 14.67 12.29
N TYR A 238 -0.15 14.84 12.63
CA TYR A 238 0.71 15.94 12.14
C TYR A 238 1.68 15.49 11.05
N LEU A 239 1.58 14.22 10.57
CA LEU A 239 2.33 13.71 9.44
C LEU A 239 1.44 13.73 8.18
N THR A 240 1.86 14.49 7.17
CA THR A 240 1.21 14.48 5.85
C THR A 240 2.22 14.80 4.76
N GLY A 241 2.05 14.22 3.58
CA GLY A 241 2.94 14.39 2.43
C GLY A 241 4.29 13.66 2.56
N GLN A 242 4.43 12.74 3.51
CA GLN A 242 5.68 12.03 3.79
C GLN A 242 5.70 10.63 3.15
N SER A 243 6.88 10.22 2.69
CA SER A 243 7.17 8.85 2.29
C SER A 243 8.08 8.21 3.33
N ILE A 244 7.60 7.21 4.04
CA ILE A 244 8.34 6.52 5.11
C ILE A 244 8.98 5.26 4.55
N VAL A 245 10.31 5.25 4.53
CA VAL A 245 11.11 4.12 4.05
C VAL A 245 11.10 2.98 5.07
N VAL A 246 10.86 1.76 4.58
CA VAL A 246 10.89 0.50 5.36
C VAL A 246 11.67 -0.54 4.56
N ASP A 247 13.00 -0.47 4.60
CA ASP A 247 13.87 -1.19 3.67
C ASP A 247 15.10 -1.87 4.33
N GLY A 248 15.14 -1.90 5.65
CA GLY A 248 16.28 -2.47 6.37
C GLY A 248 17.60 -1.70 6.20
N GLY A 249 17.51 -0.43 5.76
CA GLY A 249 18.66 0.42 5.49
C GLY A 249 19.25 0.23 4.09
N ASN A 250 18.57 -0.47 3.19
CA ASN A 250 19.10 -0.80 1.87
C ASN A 250 19.54 0.44 1.07
N ILE A 251 18.72 1.47 0.99
CA ILE A 251 19.00 2.63 0.13
C ILE A 251 20.05 3.59 0.68
N ILE A 252 20.46 3.46 1.94
CA ILE A 252 21.48 4.32 2.54
C ILE A 252 22.88 3.74 2.45
N GLN A 253 23.05 2.54 1.91
CA GLN A 253 24.35 1.91 1.69
C GLN A 253 25.04 2.50 0.47
N GLU A 254 26.32 2.87 0.57
CA GLU A 254 27.11 3.27 -0.58
C GLU A 254 27.50 2.06 -1.46
N PRO A 255 28.06 0.95 -0.92
CA PRO A 255 28.36 -0.25 -1.70
C PRO A 255 27.19 -1.23 -1.69
N HIS A 256 26.43 -1.26 -2.79
CA HIS A 256 25.38 -2.24 -2.99
C HIS A 256 25.90 -3.60 -3.45
N GLY A 257 25.34 -4.69 -2.94
CA GLY A 257 25.67 -6.05 -3.35
C GLY A 257 27.00 -6.60 -2.82
N ILE A 258 27.61 -5.91 -1.87
CA ILE A 258 28.79 -6.36 -1.14
C ILE A 258 28.39 -6.60 0.31
N ASP A 259 28.74 -7.77 0.84
CA ASP A 259 28.58 -8.03 2.28
C ASP A 259 29.63 -7.24 3.07
N LEU A 260 29.19 -6.12 3.67
CA LEU A 260 30.05 -5.28 4.50
C LEU A 260 30.21 -5.81 5.92
N TYR A 261 29.43 -6.79 6.32
CA TYR A 261 29.32 -7.23 7.71
C TYR A 261 29.96 -8.58 7.96
N GLY A 262 30.59 -9.17 6.91
CA GLY A 262 31.44 -10.34 7.03
C GLY A 262 30.71 -11.63 7.35
N GLY A 263 29.95 -12.09 6.42
CA GLY A 263 29.62 -13.48 6.20
C GLY A 263 28.77 -14.15 7.27
N ALA A 264 27.76 -14.76 6.82
CA ALA A 264 27.24 -15.97 7.42
C ALA A 264 27.37 -17.12 6.43
#